data_67ebb7c33b6db56bd3822de0928c01a3
#
_entry.id   67ebb7c33b6db56bd3822de0928c01a3
#
_cell.length_a   1.000
_cell.length_b   1.000
_cell.length_c   1.000
_cell.angle_alpha   90.00
_cell.angle_beta   90.00
_cell.angle_gamma   90.00
#
_symmetry.space_group_name_H-M   'P 1'
#
loop_
_entity.id
_entity.type
_entity.pdbx_description
1 polymer ?
#
loop_
_entity_poly.entity_id
_entity_poly.type
_entity_poly.pdbx_seq_one_letter_code
_entity_poly.pdbx_strand_id
1 'polypeptide(L)'
;MSEHKYIAAEIEPKIQEFLGPVLQRAGFELTMEAVEGTHAHPDFEDPEVVVKFSGDDVDLLLANRAELLLALEHLAMEVLHVPAEDHSLICFDANDYRVLRIEELRLSAITAAEKVRKTHAPFHFNPMSSRERRILHLSLRNEAGIRSESTGVGSIRQVVIVPEEMKTIPEPIRPPEPRDSFRDRPRGFGSRGDGSRQGGPRGDRPRRSGPRRGR
;
A
#
# COMPACT_ATOMS: atom_id res chain seq x y z
N MET A 1 0.64 -22.65 30.58
CA MET A 1 1.37 -22.58 29.28
C MET A 1 0.28 -22.42 28.24
N SER A 2 0.20 -21.28 27.58
CA SER A 2 -0.74 -21.08 26.47
C SER A 2 -0.33 -22.03 25.37
N GLU A 3 -1.24 -22.88 24.93
CA GLU A 3 -1.03 -23.76 23.80
C GLU A 3 -1.06 -22.86 22.54
N HIS A 4 0.11 -22.68 21.89
CA HIS A 4 0.19 -21.94 20.64
C HIS A 4 -0.56 -22.71 19.57
N LYS A 5 -1.45 -22.04 18.85
CA LYS A 5 -2.23 -22.62 17.75
C LYS A 5 -1.35 -22.87 16.52
N TYR A 6 -0.36 -22.00 16.32
CA TYR A 6 0.59 -22.07 15.21
C TYR A 6 2.03 -22.16 15.74
N ILE A 7 2.83 -23.04 15.14
CA ILE A 7 4.22 -23.29 15.50
C ILE A 7 5.09 -22.98 14.29
N ALA A 8 6.16 -22.21 14.48
CA ALA A 8 7.04 -21.78 13.40
C ALA A 8 7.58 -22.94 12.56
N ALA A 9 8.03 -24.02 13.22
CA ALA A 9 8.56 -25.22 12.55
C ALA A 9 7.53 -25.96 11.65
N GLU A 10 6.22 -25.79 11.89
CA GLU A 10 5.17 -26.38 11.06
C GLU A 10 4.74 -25.47 9.91
N ILE A 11 4.83 -24.18 10.12
CA ILE A 11 4.42 -23.14 9.16
C ILE A 11 5.50 -22.90 8.11
N GLU A 12 6.77 -22.88 8.51
CA GLU A 12 7.90 -22.58 7.64
C GLU A 12 7.95 -23.44 6.37
N PRO A 13 7.92 -24.79 6.43
CA PRO A 13 8.03 -25.60 5.22
C PRO A 13 6.87 -25.36 4.25
N LYS A 14 5.67 -25.10 4.76
CA LYS A 14 4.47 -24.82 3.94
C LYS A 14 4.58 -23.47 3.21
N ILE A 15 5.08 -22.46 3.92
CA ILE A 15 5.32 -21.14 3.33
C ILE A 15 6.45 -21.20 2.30
N GLN A 16 7.54 -21.91 2.60
CA GLN A 16 8.66 -22.09 1.68
C GLN A 16 8.25 -22.85 0.41
N GLU A 17 7.43 -23.88 0.53
CA GLU A 17 6.91 -24.63 -0.61
C GLU A 17 6.09 -23.74 -1.55
N PHE A 18 5.30 -22.83 -1.00
CA PHE A 18 4.46 -21.92 -1.79
C PHE A 18 5.23 -20.71 -2.30
N LEU A 19 5.87 -19.93 -1.41
CA LEU A 19 6.50 -18.66 -1.76
C LEU A 19 7.87 -18.82 -2.42
N GLY A 20 8.63 -19.87 -2.11
CA GLY A 20 9.95 -20.09 -2.70
C GLY A 20 9.93 -20.06 -4.23
N PRO A 21 9.10 -20.87 -4.91
CA PRO A 21 8.97 -20.82 -6.37
C PRO A 21 8.43 -19.48 -6.90
N VAL A 22 7.57 -18.78 -6.15
CA VAL A 22 7.03 -17.47 -6.54
C VAL A 22 8.13 -16.42 -6.56
N LEU A 23 8.90 -16.31 -5.47
CA LEU A 23 10.01 -15.36 -5.35
C LEU A 23 11.11 -15.65 -6.37
N GLN A 24 11.48 -16.92 -6.55
CA GLN A 24 12.48 -17.32 -7.54
C GLN A 24 12.07 -16.96 -8.97
N ARG A 25 10.82 -17.24 -9.36
CA ARG A 25 10.32 -16.89 -10.70
C ARG A 25 10.18 -15.39 -10.91
N ALA A 26 9.91 -14.65 -9.86
CA ALA A 26 9.89 -13.19 -9.89
C ALA A 26 11.29 -12.56 -9.93
N GLY A 27 12.35 -13.38 -9.72
CA GLY A 27 13.74 -12.94 -9.74
C GLY A 27 14.18 -12.22 -8.48
N PHE A 28 13.49 -12.45 -7.34
CA PHE A 28 13.87 -11.86 -6.05
C PHE A 28 15.00 -12.67 -5.37
N GLU A 29 16.02 -11.96 -4.92
CA GLU A 29 17.10 -12.50 -4.08
C GLU A 29 16.72 -12.35 -2.60
N LEU A 30 15.77 -13.18 -2.16
CA LEU A 30 15.21 -13.17 -0.80
C LEU A 30 15.31 -14.55 -0.17
N THR A 31 15.56 -14.55 1.14
CA THR A 31 15.42 -15.71 2.02
C THR A 31 14.31 -15.46 3.03
N MET A 32 13.69 -16.50 3.52
CA MET A 32 12.64 -16.43 4.54
C MET A 32 12.87 -17.47 5.61
N GLU A 33 12.58 -17.12 6.86
CA GLU A 33 12.68 -17.94 8.04
C GLU A 33 11.47 -17.68 8.93
N ALA A 34 10.83 -18.73 9.43
CA ALA A 34 9.76 -18.59 10.41
C ALA A 34 10.34 -18.70 11.82
N VAL A 35 10.03 -17.73 12.65
CA VAL A 35 10.44 -17.69 14.07
C VAL A 35 9.22 -17.53 14.96
N GLU A 36 9.35 -17.95 16.21
CA GLU A 36 8.34 -17.68 17.22
C GLU A 36 8.13 -16.17 17.38
N GLY A 37 6.88 -15.78 17.62
CA GLY A 37 6.50 -14.39 17.74
C GLY A 37 7.22 -13.68 18.88
N THR A 38 7.59 -12.44 18.67
CA THR A 38 8.14 -11.57 19.70
C THR A 38 7.06 -10.65 20.23
N HIS A 39 6.88 -10.63 21.55
CA HIS A 39 5.89 -9.80 22.24
C HIS A 39 6.40 -8.35 22.42
N ALA A 40 6.91 -7.74 21.35
CA ALA A 40 7.46 -6.38 21.41
C ALA A 40 6.38 -5.33 21.76
N HIS A 41 5.18 -5.49 21.23
CA HIS A 41 4.03 -4.60 21.45
C HIS A 41 2.74 -5.40 21.65
N PRO A 42 2.59 -6.16 22.74
CA PRO A 42 1.47 -7.09 22.95
C PRO A 42 0.10 -6.40 22.96
N ASP A 43 0.05 -5.11 23.31
CA ASP A 43 -1.20 -4.32 23.27
C ASP A 43 -1.70 -4.07 21.85
N PHE A 44 -0.81 -4.09 20.86
CA PHE A 44 -1.13 -3.79 19.46
C PHE A 44 -1.14 -5.03 18.58
N GLU A 45 -0.08 -5.84 18.63
CA GLU A 45 0.09 -7.07 17.87
C GLU A 45 0.81 -8.11 18.73
N ASP A 46 0.28 -9.33 18.71
CA ASP A 46 0.80 -10.46 19.48
C ASP A 46 0.80 -11.72 18.59
N PRO A 47 1.67 -11.77 17.55
CA PRO A 47 1.75 -12.92 16.67
C PRO A 47 2.42 -14.11 17.36
N GLU A 48 1.92 -15.32 17.09
CA GLU A 48 2.56 -16.57 17.50
C GLU A 48 3.74 -16.92 16.59
N VAL A 49 3.63 -16.60 15.28
CA VAL A 49 4.67 -16.86 14.27
C VAL A 49 4.97 -15.61 13.48
N VAL A 50 6.24 -15.30 13.29
CA VAL A 50 6.74 -14.25 12.43
C VAL A 50 7.61 -14.83 11.32
N VAL A 51 7.24 -14.61 10.07
CA VAL A 51 8.03 -14.97 8.90
C VAL A 51 8.90 -13.80 8.52
N LYS A 52 10.20 -13.91 8.78
CA LYS A 52 11.19 -12.87 8.50
C LYS A 52 11.78 -13.04 7.11
N PHE A 53 11.79 -11.94 6.36
CA PHE A 53 12.45 -11.86 5.05
C PHE A 53 13.78 -11.13 5.17
N SER A 54 14.80 -11.65 4.50
CA SER A 54 16.12 -11.05 4.36
C SER A 54 16.69 -11.28 2.96
N GLY A 55 17.67 -10.49 2.55
CA GLY A 55 18.28 -10.57 1.22
C GLY A 55 18.42 -9.20 0.57
N ASP A 56 18.99 -9.17 -0.63
CA ASP A 56 19.33 -7.91 -1.31
C ASP A 56 18.08 -7.13 -1.78
N ASP A 57 16.98 -7.83 -2.04
CA ASP A 57 15.74 -7.23 -2.53
C ASP A 57 14.71 -6.88 -1.42
N VAL A 58 15.11 -6.90 -0.15
CA VAL A 58 14.21 -6.61 0.98
C VAL A 58 13.56 -5.23 0.86
N ASP A 59 14.27 -4.24 0.36
CA ASP A 59 13.73 -2.89 0.19
C ASP A 59 12.55 -2.85 -0.80
N LEU A 60 12.49 -3.77 -1.76
CA LEU A 60 11.35 -3.90 -2.67
C LEU A 60 10.09 -4.40 -1.95
N LEU A 61 10.25 -5.28 -0.95
CA LEU A 61 9.13 -5.71 -0.10
C LEU A 61 8.56 -4.56 0.73
N LEU A 62 9.43 -3.65 1.17
CA LEU A 62 9.07 -2.54 2.06
C LEU A 62 8.60 -1.29 1.31
N ALA A 63 8.76 -1.25 -0.03
CA ALA A 63 8.28 -0.16 -0.86
C ALA A 63 6.76 0.07 -0.68
N ASN A 64 6.30 1.30 -0.88
CA ASN A 64 4.88 1.67 -0.81
C ASN A 64 4.20 1.25 0.51
N ARG A 65 4.86 1.41 1.65
CA ARG A 65 4.37 0.98 2.97
C ARG A 65 4.22 -0.54 3.07
N ALA A 66 5.21 -1.26 2.57
CA ALA A 66 5.26 -2.71 2.57
C ALA A 66 4.08 -3.40 1.84
N GLU A 67 3.57 -2.78 0.77
CA GLU A 67 2.42 -3.30 0.02
C GLU A 67 2.69 -4.72 -0.49
N LEU A 68 3.90 -4.99 -1.02
CA LEU A 68 4.27 -6.32 -1.51
C LEU A 68 4.38 -7.33 -0.36
N LEU A 69 5.01 -6.96 0.76
CA LEU A 69 5.11 -7.82 1.94
C LEU A 69 3.72 -8.23 2.45
N LEU A 70 2.81 -7.28 2.56
CA LEU A 70 1.43 -7.52 3.01
C LEU A 70 0.62 -8.34 2.00
N ALA A 71 0.87 -8.18 0.69
CA ALA A 71 0.25 -9.01 -0.34
C ALA A 71 0.72 -10.46 -0.27
N LEU A 72 2.03 -10.71 -0.06
CA LEU A 72 2.58 -12.05 0.12
C LEU A 72 2.03 -12.70 1.41
N GLU A 73 1.91 -11.94 2.50
CA GLU A 73 1.27 -12.40 3.74
C GLU A 73 -0.15 -12.87 3.47
N HIS A 74 -0.97 -12.03 2.82
CA HIS A 74 -2.36 -12.38 2.52
C HIS A 74 -2.47 -13.63 1.65
N LEU A 75 -1.66 -13.74 0.59
CA LEU A 75 -1.63 -14.93 -0.26
C LEU A 75 -1.23 -16.19 0.51
N ALA A 76 -0.27 -16.09 1.42
CA ALA A 76 0.13 -17.22 2.26
C ALA A 76 -1.00 -17.65 3.20
N MET A 77 -1.73 -16.71 3.83
CA MET A 77 -2.89 -17.03 4.66
C MET A 77 -3.96 -17.79 3.88
N GLU A 78 -4.26 -17.37 2.65
CA GLU A 78 -5.22 -18.03 1.77
C GLU A 78 -4.78 -19.46 1.41
N VAL A 79 -3.51 -19.65 1.04
CA VAL A 79 -2.97 -20.96 0.66
C VAL A 79 -2.88 -21.91 1.86
N LEU A 80 -2.54 -21.41 3.03
CA LEU A 80 -2.51 -22.17 4.27
C LEU A 80 -3.89 -22.42 4.87
N HIS A 81 -4.95 -21.84 4.28
CA HIS A 81 -6.33 -21.89 4.77
C HIS A 81 -6.45 -21.41 6.22
N VAL A 82 -5.68 -20.37 6.59
CA VAL A 82 -5.75 -19.78 7.92
C VAL A 82 -7.09 -19.03 8.06
N PRO A 83 -7.90 -19.32 9.09
CA PRO A 83 -9.14 -18.58 9.32
C PRO A 83 -8.90 -17.08 9.49
N ALA A 84 -9.81 -16.25 9.02
CA ALA A 84 -9.66 -14.77 9.06
C ALA A 84 -9.47 -14.22 10.50
N GLU A 85 -10.00 -14.89 11.49
CA GLU A 85 -9.84 -14.59 12.93
C GLU A 85 -8.40 -14.78 13.41
N ASP A 86 -7.65 -15.70 12.77
CA ASP A 86 -6.28 -16.06 13.12
C ASP A 86 -5.22 -15.30 12.29
N HIS A 87 -5.60 -14.49 11.32
CA HIS A 87 -4.66 -13.74 10.47
C HIS A 87 -3.70 -12.83 11.26
N SER A 88 -4.04 -12.51 12.51
CA SER A 88 -3.15 -11.74 13.39
C SER A 88 -2.09 -12.59 14.09
N LEU A 89 -2.24 -13.92 14.10
CA LEU A 89 -1.33 -14.85 14.79
C LEU A 89 -0.10 -15.19 13.95
N ILE A 90 -0.18 -15.01 12.62
CA ILE A 90 0.94 -15.20 11.70
C ILE A 90 1.21 -13.88 11.00
N CYS A 91 2.42 -13.40 11.06
CA CYS A 91 2.83 -12.12 10.49
C CYS A 91 4.07 -12.25 9.62
N PHE A 92 4.14 -11.43 8.56
CA PHE A 92 5.34 -11.29 7.75
C PHE A 92 6.07 -10.01 8.16
N ASP A 93 7.39 -10.09 8.29
CA ASP A 93 8.22 -8.93 8.64
C ASP A 93 9.53 -8.92 7.85
N ALA A 94 10.08 -7.74 7.68
CA ALA A 94 11.37 -7.51 7.05
C ALA A 94 11.99 -6.25 7.67
N ASN A 95 13.25 -6.32 8.11
CA ASN A 95 13.99 -5.22 8.73
C ASN A 95 13.23 -4.54 9.88
N ASP A 96 12.52 -5.32 10.72
CA ASP A 96 11.72 -4.84 11.85
C ASP A 96 10.67 -3.78 11.47
N TYR A 97 10.20 -3.82 10.21
CA TYR A 97 9.23 -2.86 9.66
C TYR A 97 7.98 -2.73 10.55
N ARG A 98 7.47 -3.85 11.09
CA ARG A 98 6.24 -3.82 11.90
C ARG A 98 6.41 -3.04 13.18
N VAL A 99 7.50 -3.29 13.91
CA VAL A 99 7.80 -2.59 15.16
C VAL A 99 7.97 -1.10 14.90
N LEU A 100 8.76 -0.75 13.88
CA LEU A 100 8.98 0.65 13.48
C LEU A 100 7.67 1.32 13.05
N ARG A 101 6.81 0.60 12.32
CA ARG A 101 5.54 1.13 11.86
C ARG A 101 4.55 1.35 13.00
N ILE A 102 4.50 0.47 13.99
CA ILE A 102 3.69 0.67 15.21
C ILE A 102 4.12 1.95 15.92
N GLU A 103 5.41 2.16 16.14
CA GLU A 103 5.92 3.37 16.80
C GLU A 103 5.66 4.64 15.98
N GLU A 104 5.82 4.60 14.67
CA GLU A 104 5.48 5.72 13.78
C GLU A 104 4.00 6.10 13.91
N LEU A 105 3.10 5.13 13.85
CA LEU A 105 1.66 5.36 13.97
C LEU A 105 1.29 5.88 15.35
N ARG A 106 1.90 5.35 16.41
CA ARG A 106 1.69 5.80 17.79
C ARG A 106 2.09 7.26 17.97
N LEU A 107 3.29 7.65 17.53
CA LEU A 107 3.77 9.03 17.59
C LEU A 107 2.90 9.98 16.75
N SER A 108 2.50 9.53 15.56
CA SER A 108 1.60 10.27 14.70
C SER A 108 0.23 10.48 15.34
N ALA A 109 -0.31 9.46 16.04
CA ALA A 109 -1.57 9.55 16.76
C ALA A 109 -1.52 10.60 17.87
N ILE A 110 -0.47 10.57 18.70
CA ILE A 110 -0.28 11.53 19.81
C ILE A 110 -0.15 12.95 19.25
N THR A 111 0.68 13.16 18.23
CA THR A 111 0.87 14.47 17.59
C THR A 111 -0.43 15.02 17.00
N ALA A 112 -1.20 14.14 16.33
CA ALA A 112 -2.50 14.52 15.76
C ALA A 112 -3.53 14.85 16.85
N ALA A 113 -3.53 14.10 17.96
CA ALA A 113 -4.39 14.37 19.12
C ALA A 113 -4.11 15.76 19.71
N GLU A 114 -2.84 16.11 19.91
CA GLU A 114 -2.45 17.44 20.39
C GLU A 114 -2.90 18.54 19.42
N LYS A 115 -2.75 18.30 18.11
CA LYS A 115 -3.20 19.26 17.09
C LYS A 115 -4.71 19.49 17.18
N VAL A 116 -5.51 18.42 17.28
CA VAL A 116 -6.97 18.49 17.39
C VAL A 116 -7.38 19.25 18.66
N ARG A 117 -6.74 18.98 19.81
CA ARG A 117 -7.00 19.72 21.06
C ARG A 117 -6.72 21.22 20.95
N LYS A 118 -5.62 21.59 20.25
CA LYS A 118 -5.22 23.00 20.07
C LYS A 118 -6.11 23.75 19.08
N THR A 119 -6.51 23.08 18.01
CA THR A 119 -7.22 23.73 16.89
C THR A 119 -8.72 23.56 16.93
N HIS A 120 -9.24 22.62 17.72
CA HIS A 120 -10.63 22.17 17.72
C HIS A 120 -11.13 21.73 16.33
N ALA A 121 -10.22 21.44 15.41
CA ALA A 121 -10.52 20.99 14.04
C ALA A 121 -10.23 19.50 13.88
N PRO A 122 -11.04 18.76 13.10
CA PRO A 122 -10.79 17.36 12.81
C PRO A 122 -9.44 17.14 12.14
N PHE A 123 -8.82 16.00 12.42
CA PHE A 123 -7.61 15.55 11.74
C PHE A 123 -7.85 14.21 11.05
N HIS A 124 -7.61 14.17 9.75
CA HIS A 124 -7.76 12.97 8.92
C HIS A 124 -6.40 12.33 8.66
N PHE A 125 -6.30 11.05 8.94
CA PHE A 125 -5.19 10.24 8.47
C PHE A 125 -5.38 9.82 7.02
N ASN A 126 -4.31 9.44 6.35
CA ASN A 126 -4.40 8.81 5.04
C ASN A 126 -5.12 7.45 5.15
N PRO A 127 -5.74 6.95 4.07
CA PRO A 127 -6.26 5.59 4.01
C PRO A 127 -5.21 4.56 4.44
N MET A 128 -5.63 3.58 5.22
CA MET A 128 -4.74 2.58 5.80
C MET A 128 -5.46 1.26 6.09
N SER A 129 -4.69 0.21 6.34
CA SER A 129 -5.18 -1.14 6.64
C SER A 129 -6.00 -1.19 7.95
N SER A 130 -6.76 -2.27 8.13
CA SER A 130 -7.52 -2.50 9.38
C SER A 130 -6.62 -2.57 10.59
N ARG A 131 -5.45 -3.20 10.43
CA ARG A 131 -4.43 -3.35 11.47
C ARG A 131 -3.88 -1.99 11.90
N GLU A 132 -3.47 -1.14 10.95
CA GLU A 132 -2.97 0.20 11.25
C GLU A 132 -4.04 1.08 11.92
N ARG A 133 -5.31 0.99 11.46
CA ARG A 133 -6.40 1.73 12.11
C ARG A 133 -6.62 1.28 13.56
N ARG A 134 -6.48 -0.03 13.86
CA ARG A 134 -6.54 -0.55 15.22
C ARG A 134 -5.43 0.04 16.09
N ILE A 135 -4.18 0.11 15.58
CA ILE A 135 -3.06 0.71 16.30
C ILE A 135 -3.37 2.15 16.69
N LEU A 136 -3.88 2.97 15.74
CA LEU A 136 -4.27 4.35 16.04
C LEU A 136 -5.37 4.44 17.11
N HIS A 137 -6.42 3.62 17.01
CA HIS A 137 -7.50 3.61 18.01
C HIS A 137 -7.01 3.22 19.41
N LEU A 138 -6.13 2.22 19.48
CA LEU A 138 -5.55 1.78 20.75
C LEU A 138 -4.61 2.84 21.34
N SER A 139 -3.80 3.50 20.51
CA SER A 139 -2.92 4.60 20.94
C SER A 139 -3.70 5.79 21.50
N LEU A 140 -4.92 6.00 21.01
CA LEU A 140 -5.76 7.13 21.40
C LEU A 140 -6.80 6.80 22.49
N ARG A 141 -6.88 5.54 22.94
CA ARG A 141 -7.92 5.07 23.86
C ARG A 141 -8.01 5.90 25.16
N ASN A 142 -6.85 6.31 25.68
CA ASN A 142 -6.74 6.99 26.96
C ASN A 142 -6.55 8.52 26.81
N GLU A 143 -6.67 9.05 25.61
CA GLU A 143 -6.46 10.46 25.32
C GLU A 143 -7.74 11.26 25.55
N ALA A 144 -7.77 12.11 26.58
CA ALA A 144 -8.93 12.93 26.94
C ALA A 144 -9.21 14.04 25.92
N GLY A 145 -10.49 14.44 25.81
CA GLY A 145 -10.95 15.57 24.99
C GLY A 145 -10.99 15.32 23.50
N ILE A 146 -10.72 14.08 23.06
CA ILE A 146 -10.79 13.67 21.67
C ILE A 146 -11.43 12.29 21.54
N ARG A 147 -11.88 11.97 20.33
CA ARG A 147 -12.28 10.61 19.97
C ARG A 147 -11.77 10.28 18.56
N SER A 148 -11.52 9.00 18.32
CA SER A 148 -11.06 8.48 17.02
C SER A 148 -12.16 7.65 16.38
N GLU A 149 -12.42 7.89 15.09
CA GLU A 149 -13.45 7.22 14.32
C GLU A 149 -12.85 6.69 13.00
N SER A 150 -13.33 5.50 12.55
CA SER A 150 -12.97 4.97 11.24
C SER A 150 -14.04 5.32 10.21
N THR A 151 -13.68 6.12 9.20
CA THR A 151 -14.57 6.58 8.13
C THR A 151 -14.15 6.06 6.76
N GLY A 152 -15.09 5.98 5.81
CA GLY A 152 -14.83 5.47 4.47
C GLY A 152 -15.08 3.96 4.33
N VAL A 153 -14.94 3.45 3.10
CA VAL A 153 -15.15 2.05 2.73
C VAL A 153 -13.99 1.53 1.89
N GLY A 154 -13.68 0.24 2.04
CA GLY A 154 -12.65 -0.41 1.24
C GLY A 154 -11.27 0.26 1.36
N SER A 155 -10.62 0.50 0.24
CA SER A 155 -9.27 1.07 0.15
C SER A 155 -9.16 2.53 0.58
N ILE A 156 -10.28 3.27 0.66
CA ILE A 156 -10.31 4.66 1.11
C ILE A 156 -10.61 4.81 2.61
N ARG A 157 -10.70 3.70 3.33
CA ARG A 157 -11.02 3.72 4.76
C ARG A 157 -9.86 4.27 5.57
N GLN A 158 -10.14 5.27 6.41
CA GLN A 158 -9.16 6.04 7.17
C GLN A 158 -9.65 6.29 8.60
N VAL A 159 -8.73 6.73 9.47
CA VAL A 159 -9.07 7.21 10.81
C VAL A 159 -9.17 8.72 10.78
N VAL A 160 -10.18 9.25 11.46
CA VAL A 160 -10.30 10.68 11.77
C VAL A 160 -10.29 10.86 13.28
N ILE A 161 -9.53 11.83 13.77
CA ILE A 161 -9.58 12.28 15.15
C ILE A 161 -10.45 13.55 15.19
N VAL A 162 -11.41 13.56 16.09
CA VAL A 162 -12.31 14.71 16.28
C VAL A 162 -12.31 15.14 17.75
N PRO A 163 -12.59 16.42 18.05
CA PRO A 163 -12.88 16.84 19.40
C PRO A 163 -14.05 16.04 19.98
N GLU A 164 -14.02 15.71 21.26
CA GLU A 164 -15.07 14.91 21.91
C GLU A 164 -16.46 15.55 21.79
N GLU A 165 -16.53 16.87 21.80
CA GLU A 165 -17.76 17.66 21.67
C GLU A 165 -18.39 17.62 20.27
N MET A 166 -17.61 17.24 19.24
CA MET A 166 -18.07 17.26 17.86
C MET A 166 -19.04 16.11 17.59
N LYS A 167 -20.32 16.41 17.33
CA LYS A 167 -21.37 15.41 17.10
C LYS A 167 -21.32 14.79 15.70
N THR A 168 -20.88 15.57 14.71
CA THR A 168 -20.85 15.16 13.30
C THR A 168 -19.45 14.69 12.93
N ILE A 169 -19.35 13.46 12.42
CA ILE A 169 -18.08 12.92 11.91
C ILE A 169 -17.88 13.47 10.50
N PRO A 170 -16.74 14.10 10.17
CA PRO A 170 -16.46 14.57 8.83
C PRO A 170 -16.41 13.41 7.84
N GLU A 171 -16.84 13.66 6.61
CA GLU A 171 -16.70 12.68 5.53
C GLU A 171 -15.22 12.37 5.24
N PRO A 172 -14.91 11.13 4.79
CA PRO A 172 -13.54 10.76 4.46
C PRO A 172 -13.01 11.62 3.31
N ILE A 173 -11.78 12.09 3.48
CA ILE A 173 -11.07 12.81 2.42
C ILE A 173 -10.67 11.75 1.37
N ARG A 174 -11.26 11.85 0.18
CA ARG A 174 -10.87 11.00 -0.94
C ARG A 174 -9.51 11.49 -1.47
N PRO A 175 -8.52 10.60 -1.62
CA PRO A 175 -7.32 10.95 -2.37
C PRO A 175 -7.72 11.41 -3.77
N PRO A 176 -7.01 12.38 -4.39
CA PRO A 176 -7.24 12.72 -5.77
C PRO A 176 -7.10 11.46 -6.64
N GLU A 177 -8.11 11.18 -7.46
CA GLU A 177 -8.04 10.05 -8.38
C GLU A 177 -6.79 10.21 -9.26
N PRO A 178 -6.01 9.13 -9.50
CA PRO A 178 -4.91 9.18 -10.44
C PRO A 178 -5.49 9.67 -11.77
N ARG A 179 -4.99 10.80 -12.29
CA ARG A 179 -5.38 11.27 -13.61
C ARG A 179 -4.99 10.20 -14.60
N ASP A 180 -5.97 9.50 -15.14
CA ASP A 180 -5.81 8.53 -16.22
C ASP A 180 -5.29 9.28 -17.48
N SER A 181 -3.97 9.48 -17.52
CA SER A 181 -3.29 10.10 -18.67
C SER A 181 -3.37 9.25 -19.95
N PHE A 182 -3.98 8.06 -19.85
CA PHE A 182 -4.16 7.15 -20.98
C PHE A 182 -5.53 7.19 -21.65
N ARG A 183 -6.55 7.89 -21.08
CA ARG A 183 -7.89 7.92 -21.68
C ARG A 183 -8.12 8.99 -22.73
N ASP A 184 -7.25 10.01 -22.84
CA ASP A 184 -7.41 11.10 -23.80
C ASP A 184 -6.47 11.02 -25.02
N ARG A 185 -6.17 9.80 -25.50
CA ARG A 185 -5.71 9.68 -26.88
C ARG A 185 -6.95 9.55 -27.78
N PRO A 186 -7.29 10.58 -28.58
CA PRO A 186 -8.35 10.46 -29.56
C PRO A 186 -7.98 9.29 -30.49
N ARG A 187 -8.81 8.25 -30.50
CA ARG A 187 -8.74 7.19 -31.50
C ARG A 187 -8.96 7.85 -32.85
N GLY A 188 -7.88 8.21 -33.54
CA GLY A 188 -7.91 8.61 -34.93
C GLY A 188 -8.48 7.45 -35.73
N PHE A 189 -9.72 7.59 -36.11
CA PHE A 189 -10.41 6.72 -37.05
C PHE A 189 -9.74 6.97 -38.42
N GLY A 190 -8.75 6.14 -38.75
CA GLY A 190 -8.18 6.04 -40.09
C GLY A 190 -9.26 5.46 -41.03
N SER A 191 -10.05 6.33 -41.63
CA SER A 191 -10.90 5.98 -42.77
C SER A 191 -10.00 5.61 -43.95
N ARG A 192 -9.91 4.34 -44.25
CA ARG A 192 -9.45 3.86 -45.56
C ARG A 192 -10.53 4.18 -46.58
N GLY A 193 -10.36 5.26 -47.35
CA GLY A 193 -11.09 5.53 -48.57
C GLY A 193 -10.39 4.90 -49.75
N ASP A 194 -11.10 4.00 -50.38
CA ASP A 194 -10.82 3.27 -51.60
C ASP A 194 -10.69 4.21 -52.82
N GLY A 195 -9.93 3.71 -53.82
CA GLY A 195 -9.40 4.41 -54.94
C GLY A 195 -10.37 4.99 -55.94
N SER A 196 -9.81 5.79 -56.81
CA SER A 196 -10.00 5.69 -58.26
C SER A 196 -9.02 6.63 -58.95
N ARG A 197 -8.42 6.06 -59.97
CA ARG A 197 -7.49 6.67 -60.95
C ARG A 197 -8.22 7.72 -61.77
N GLN A 198 -7.59 8.85 -62.10
CA GLN A 198 -7.60 9.44 -63.47
C GLN A 198 -6.52 10.51 -63.62
N GLY A 199 -5.90 10.48 -64.74
CA GLY A 199 -4.72 11.02 -65.33
C GLY A 199 -4.59 12.52 -65.55
N GLY A 200 -3.35 12.90 -65.57
CA GLY A 200 -2.54 13.95 -66.13
C GLY A 200 -3.11 15.35 -66.48
N PRO A 201 -2.31 16.35 -66.88
CA PRO A 201 -0.92 16.28 -67.38
C PRO A 201 0.03 17.35 -66.80
N ARG A 202 1.26 17.29 -67.29
CA ARG A 202 2.45 18.09 -67.02
C ARG A 202 2.29 19.61 -67.18
N GLY A 203 2.97 20.40 -66.34
CA GLY A 203 3.21 21.82 -66.48
C GLY A 203 4.43 22.24 -65.66
N ASP A 204 5.46 22.45 -66.33
CA ASP A 204 6.62 23.31 -66.35
C ASP A 204 7.11 24.11 -65.12
N ARG A 205 8.45 24.10 -65.05
CA ARG A 205 9.33 24.83 -64.12
C ARG A 205 9.22 26.37 -64.29
N PRO A 206 9.73 27.21 -63.32
CA PRO A 206 11.17 27.46 -63.30
C PRO A 206 11.83 27.65 -61.92
N ARG A 207 13.13 27.48 -61.95
CA ARG A 207 14.15 27.76 -60.94
C ARG A 207 14.22 29.27 -60.61
N ARG A 208 14.52 29.62 -59.34
CA ARG A 208 15.30 30.84 -59.04
C ARG A 208 16.22 30.63 -57.84
N SER A 209 17.43 30.90 -58.15
CA SER A 209 18.70 31.09 -57.50
C SER A 209 18.70 32.02 -56.26
N GLY A 210 19.59 31.76 -55.36
CA GLY A 210 20.02 32.34 -54.10
C GLY A 210 20.25 33.85 -54.03
N PRO A 211 20.90 34.39 -52.97
CA PRO A 211 22.30 34.15 -52.66
C PRO A 211 22.68 34.09 -51.13
N ARG A 212 23.93 33.74 -50.91
CA ARG A 212 24.76 33.81 -49.69
C ARG A 212 24.93 35.24 -49.13
N ARG A 213 25.20 35.31 -47.80
CA ARG A 213 26.22 36.07 -47.03
C ARG A 213 25.76 36.04 -45.58
N GLY A 214 26.52 35.72 -44.55
CA GLY A 214 27.92 35.98 -44.24
C GLY A 214 28.00 36.90 -43.03
N ARG A 215 28.23 36.36 -41.88
CA ARG A 215 29.26 36.65 -40.87
C ARG A 215 28.99 35.83 -39.61
#